data_daeae878695c351c5caf14e61dc54c46
#
_entry.id   daeae878695c351c5caf14e61dc54c46
#
_cell.length_a   1.000
_cell.length_b   1.000
_cell.length_c   1.000
_cell.angle_alpha   90.00
_cell.angle_beta   90.00
_cell.angle_gamma   90.00
#
_symmetry.space_group_name_H-M   'P 1'
#
loop_
_entity.id
_entity.type
_entity.pdbx_description
1 polymer ?
#
loop_
_entity_poly.entity_id
_entity_poly.type
_entity_poly.pdbx_seq_one_letter_code
_entity_poly.pdbx_strand_id
1 'polypeptide(L)' 'MPANYYLSVSIKSKSSAVSDALSTAIFNMKYEEAESFVKSHPDLFVVLVMPSGEVRTLGEQ' A
#
# COMPACT_ATOMS: atom_id res chain seq x y z
N MET A 1 19.40 4.57 0.77
CA MET A 1 18.37 5.62 0.78
C MET A 1 17.00 5.03 0.52
N PRO A 2 16.08 5.15 1.42
CA PRO A 2 14.76 4.59 1.19
C PRO A 2 14.04 5.35 0.07
N ALA A 3 13.20 4.63 -0.65
CA ALA A 3 12.39 5.22 -1.68
C ALA A 3 11.27 6.02 -1.01
N ASN A 4 11.06 7.25 -1.46
CA ASN A 4 10.03 8.12 -0.92
C ASN A 4 8.85 8.21 -1.88
N TYR A 5 8.29 7.05 -2.22
CA TYR A 5 7.13 7.02 -3.11
C TYR A 5 5.85 7.52 -2.43
N TYR A 6 5.79 7.40 -1.10
CA TYR A 6 4.59 7.75 -0.34
C TYR A 6 4.98 8.42 0.97
N LEU A 7 4.09 9.29 1.47
CA LEU A 7 4.22 9.81 2.82
C LEU A 7 3.73 8.80 3.84
N SER A 8 2.72 8.01 3.48
CA SER A 8 2.13 7.04 4.38
C SER A 8 1.49 5.92 3.59
N VAL A 9 1.50 4.73 4.17
CA VAL A 9 0.84 3.55 3.61
C VAL A 9 0.04 2.90 4.73
N SER A 10 -1.25 2.72 4.50
CA SER A 10 -2.13 2.01 5.43
C SER A 10 -2.74 0.83 4.71
N ILE A 11 -2.78 -0.32 5.39
CA ILE A 11 -3.33 -1.55 4.80
C ILE A 11 -4.36 -2.14 5.72
N LYS A 12 -5.48 -2.56 5.14
CA LYS A 12 -6.47 -3.37 5.83
C LYS A 12 -6.44 -4.77 5.26
N SER A 13 -6.33 -5.75 6.13
CA SER A 13 -6.40 -7.15 5.75
C SER A 13 -6.99 -7.93 6.91
N LYS A 14 -7.21 -9.23 6.71
CA LYS A 14 -7.77 -10.09 7.75
C LYS A 14 -6.78 -10.32 8.88
N SER A 15 -5.49 -10.15 8.63
CA SER A 15 -4.44 -10.38 9.62
C SER A 15 -3.65 -9.10 9.83
N SER A 16 -3.60 -8.63 11.08
CA SER A 16 -2.83 -7.43 11.38
C SER A 16 -1.32 -7.66 11.24
N ALA A 17 -0.86 -8.89 11.50
CA ALA A 17 0.54 -9.21 11.31
C ALA A 17 0.94 -9.12 9.84
N VAL A 18 0.05 -9.58 8.95
CA VAL A 18 0.27 -9.48 7.51
C VAL A 18 0.27 -8.02 7.09
N SER A 19 -0.65 -7.21 7.65
CA SER A 19 -0.72 -5.79 7.33
C SER A 19 0.57 -5.07 7.64
N ASP A 20 1.19 -5.37 8.78
CA ASP A 20 2.45 -4.74 9.17
C ASP A 20 3.56 -5.06 8.18
N ALA A 21 3.69 -6.33 7.82
CA ALA A 21 4.72 -6.73 6.87
C ALA A 21 4.50 -6.12 5.49
N LEU A 22 3.25 -6.13 5.04
CA LEU A 22 2.92 -5.64 3.71
C LEU A 22 3.02 -4.12 3.60
N SER A 23 2.71 -3.39 4.67
CA SER A 23 2.82 -1.94 4.60
C SER A 23 4.25 -1.51 4.36
N THR A 24 5.22 -2.18 4.99
CA THR A 24 6.62 -1.92 4.75
C THR A 24 7.02 -2.27 3.32
N ALA A 25 6.54 -3.40 2.82
CA ALA A 25 6.85 -3.83 1.46
C ALA A 25 6.29 -2.85 0.44
N ILE A 26 5.02 -2.45 0.61
CA ILE A 26 4.38 -1.54 -0.33
C ILE A 26 4.99 -0.13 -0.26
N PHE A 27 5.43 0.28 0.92
CA PHE A 27 6.08 1.57 1.08
C PHE A 27 7.31 1.70 0.17
N ASN A 28 7.95 0.58 -0.14
CA ASN A 28 9.14 0.55 -0.99
C ASN A 28 8.83 0.19 -2.45
N MET A 29 7.56 0.06 -2.81
CA MET A 29 7.15 -0.24 -4.17
C MET A 29 6.73 1.03 -4.91
N LYS A 30 6.96 1.04 -6.22
CA LYS A 30 6.37 2.08 -7.05
C LYS A 30 4.86 1.89 -7.11
N TYR A 31 4.15 2.94 -7.46
CA TYR A 31 2.69 2.89 -7.51
C TYR A 31 2.20 1.74 -8.40
N GLU A 32 2.81 1.58 -9.58
CA GLU A 32 2.42 0.52 -10.50
C GLU A 32 2.60 -0.87 -9.89
N GLU A 33 3.70 -1.05 -9.17
CA GLU A 33 3.97 -2.32 -8.51
C GLU A 33 2.97 -2.59 -7.38
N ALA A 34 2.68 -1.56 -6.60
CA ALA A 34 1.72 -1.68 -5.51
C ALA A 34 0.33 -2.00 -6.05
N GLU A 35 -0.06 -1.35 -7.13
CA GLU A 35 -1.36 -1.60 -7.76
C GLU A 35 -1.47 -3.04 -8.23
N SER A 36 -0.44 -3.53 -8.92
CA SER A 36 -0.42 -4.90 -9.41
C SER A 36 -0.47 -5.91 -8.26
N PHE A 37 0.27 -5.63 -7.20
CA PHE A 37 0.29 -6.48 -6.03
C PHE A 37 -1.09 -6.58 -5.39
N VAL A 38 -1.75 -5.45 -5.23
CA VAL A 38 -3.07 -5.42 -4.59
C VAL A 38 -4.12 -6.14 -5.47
N LYS A 39 -3.98 -6.01 -6.79
CA LYS A 39 -4.88 -6.73 -7.69
C LYS A 39 -4.80 -8.24 -7.52
N SER A 40 -3.63 -8.74 -7.18
CA SER A 40 -3.43 -10.17 -6.96
C SER A 40 -3.91 -10.63 -5.57
N HIS A 41 -4.27 -9.68 -4.71
CA HIS A 41 -4.68 -9.99 -3.34
C HIS A 41 -5.99 -9.26 -3.03
N PRO A 42 -7.13 -9.84 -3.46
CA PRO A 42 -8.42 -9.15 -3.32
C PRO A 42 -8.85 -8.88 -1.88
N ASP A 43 -8.21 -9.55 -0.93
CA ASP A 43 -8.50 -9.32 0.49
C ASP A 43 -7.86 -8.05 1.04
N LEU A 44 -6.99 -7.42 0.27
CA LEU A 44 -6.28 -6.25 0.72
C LEU A 44 -6.96 -4.96 0.28
N PHE A 45 -6.97 -4.00 1.18
CA PHE A 45 -7.36 -2.64 0.85
C PHE A 45 -6.24 -1.71 1.33
N VAL A 46 -5.72 -0.90 0.44
CA VAL A 46 -4.54 -0.07 0.71
C VAL A 46 -4.88 1.39 0.51
N VAL A 47 -4.45 2.22 1.46
CA VAL A 47 -4.57 3.67 1.34
C VAL A 47 -3.16 4.24 1.28
N LEU A 48 -2.89 4.98 0.22
CA LEU A 48 -1.58 5.58 -0.03
C LEU A 48 -1.70 7.09 0.07
N VAL A 49 -0.82 7.71 0.83
CA VAL A 49 -0.70 9.17 0.85
C VAL A 49 0.54 9.53 0.05
N MET A 50 0.34 10.19 -1.07
CA MET A 50 1.44 10.54 -1.97
C MET A 50 2.25 11.71 -1.40
N PRO A 51 3.51 11.87 -1.84
CA PRO A 51 4.33 12.97 -1.36
C PRO A 51 3.74 14.35 -1.60
N SER A 52 2.86 14.48 -2.57
CA SER A 52 2.17 15.73 -2.85
C SER A 52 1.00 16.00 -1.89
N GLY A 53 0.65 15.00 -1.06
CA GLY A 53 -0.50 15.08 -0.17
C GLY A 53 -1.76 14.44 -0.74
N GLU A 54 -1.71 13.99 -1.98
CA GLU A 54 -2.84 13.32 -2.60
C GLU A 54 -3.06 11.95 -1.96
N VAL A 55 -4.32 11.59 -1.73
CA VAL A 55 -4.66 10.29 -1.16
C VAL A 55 -5.18 9.38 -2.27
N ARG A 56 -4.63 8.18 -2.35
CA ARG A 56 -5.07 7.19 -3.33
C ARG A 56 -5.38 5.89 -2.62
N THR A 57 -6.33 5.14 -3.17
CA THR A 57 -6.72 3.86 -2.60
C THR A 57 -6.57 2.77 -3.64
N LEU A 58 -6.21 1.58 -3.17
CA LEU A 58 -6.07 0.39 -4.01
C LEU A 58 -6.88 -0.74 -3.39
N GLY A 59 -7.52 -1.53 -4.23
CA GLY A 59 -8.32 -2.66 -3.80
C GLY A 59 -9.78 -2.26 -3.61
N GLU A 60 -10.57 -3.23 -3.18
CA GLU A 60 -12.00 -3.03 -2.92
C GLU A 60 -12.30 -3.30 -1.47
N GLN A 61 -13.20 -2.48 -0.93
CA GLN A 61 -13.73 -2.72 0.41
C GLN A 61 -14.92 -3.63 0.36
#